data_41a7ebb238bb6d26036797bc16ad280c
#
_entry.id   41a7ebb238bb6d26036797bc16ad280c
#
_cell.length_a   1.000
_cell.length_b   1.000
_cell.length_c   1.000
_cell.angle_alpha   90.00
_cell.angle_beta   90.00
_cell.angle_gamma   90.00
#
_symmetry.space_group_name_H-M   'P 1'
#
loop_
_entity.id
_entity.type
_entity.pdbx_description
1 polymer ?
#
loop_
_entity_poly.entity_id
_entity_poly.type
_entity_poly.pdbx_seq_one_letter_code
_entity_poly.pdbx_strand_id
1 'polypeptide(L)'
;LAIMGAMGYRKRTGFLAGLTVAQISEFSLIFMAMGVAVGHVGEEALGLVTLVGLLTIAASTYMITYSHRIYALVEPVLGVFERATAGTGREDAHESARPHDVIVFGLGRYGLGIAGALRDSGLKVLGVDFSPEAVRHARAEGYDALFGDASDPEFLAHLPLRSAGWAVLAVPEHDVGLTHDDPRRALLRAMRDLDFGGRVAVAAHRARTADDLARAGADI
;
A
#
# COMPACT_ATOMS: atom_id res chain seq x y z
N LEU A 1 9.33 13.00 -3.76
CA LEU A 1 8.81 13.20 -2.41
C LEU A 1 7.99 14.50 -2.30
N ALA A 2 8.62 15.68 -2.51
CA ALA A 2 7.92 16.98 -2.39
C ALA A 2 6.67 17.11 -3.28
N ILE A 3 6.75 16.66 -4.53
CA ILE A 3 5.61 16.67 -5.46
C ILE A 3 4.49 15.77 -4.95
N MET A 4 4.80 14.55 -4.53
CA MET A 4 3.82 13.60 -3.99
C MET A 4 3.17 14.14 -2.70
N GLY A 5 3.97 14.76 -1.81
CA GLY A 5 3.45 15.43 -0.62
C GLY A 5 2.54 16.62 -0.96
N ALA A 6 2.89 17.41 -1.98
CA ALA A 6 2.04 18.51 -2.46
C ALA A 6 0.70 18.02 -3.06
N MET A 7 0.69 16.81 -3.62
CA MET A 7 -0.52 16.13 -4.13
C MET A 7 -1.34 15.43 -3.05
N GLY A 8 -0.89 15.45 -1.78
CA GLY A 8 -1.61 14.86 -0.65
C GLY A 8 -1.35 13.36 -0.42
N TYR A 9 -0.33 12.80 -1.06
CA TYR A 9 0.06 11.41 -0.77
C TYR A 9 0.84 11.31 0.54
N ARG A 10 0.70 10.18 1.23
CA ARG A 10 1.45 9.90 2.46
C ARG A 10 2.96 9.85 2.21
N LYS A 11 3.75 10.25 3.23
CA LYS A 11 5.22 10.26 3.19
C LYS A 11 5.83 8.94 2.70
N ARG A 12 5.27 7.79 3.14
CA ARG A 12 5.71 6.45 2.74
C ARG A 12 5.53 6.20 1.24
N THR A 13 4.35 6.48 0.70
CA THR A 13 4.06 6.34 -0.74
C THR A 13 4.97 7.25 -1.58
N GLY A 14 5.14 8.49 -1.15
CA GLY A 14 6.04 9.43 -1.81
C GLY A 14 7.50 9.00 -1.76
N PHE A 15 7.94 8.40 -0.65
CA PHE A 15 9.28 7.87 -0.49
C PHE A 15 9.53 6.65 -1.39
N LEU A 16 8.64 5.65 -1.37
CA LEU A 16 8.75 4.45 -2.21
C LEU A 16 8.72 4.79 -3.71
N ALA A 17 7.80 5.66 -4.13
CA ALA A 17 7.77 6.16 -5.50
C ALA A 17 9.06 6.90 -5.87
N GLY A 18 9.63 7.68 -4.94
CA GLY A 18 10.91 8.34 -5.13
C GLY A 18 12.07 7.38 -5.36
N LEU A 19 12.11 6.26 -4.62
CA LEU A 19 13.14 5.23 -4.80
C LEU A 19 13.06 4.54 -6.17
N THR A 20 11.85 4.28 -6.67
CA THR A 20 11.66 3.59 -7.96
C THR A 20 12.08 4.44 -9.16
N VAL A 21 11.98 5.77 -9.06
CA VAL A 21 12.38 6.69 -10.14
C VAL A 21 13.78 7.30 -9.94
N ALA A 22 14.50 6.96 -8.87
CA ALA A 22 15.81 7.53 -8.53
C ALA A 22 16.97 6.83 -9.28
N GLN A 23 16.83 6.69 -10.59
CA GLN A 23 17.85 6.11 -11.46
C GLN A 23 17.89 6.81 -12.81
N ILE A 24 18.99 6.68 -13.55
CA ILE A 24 19.08 7.18 -14.92
C ILE A 24 18.12 6.36 -15.80
N SER A 25 17.34 7.06 -16.62
CA SER A 25 16.43 6.45 -17.58
C SER A 25 17.21 5.77 -18.71
N GLU A 26 16.76 4.58 -19.14
CA GLU A 26 17.26 3.89 -20.33
C GLU A 26 17.24 4.77 -21.58
N PHE A 27 16.22 5.63 -21.70
CA PHE A 27 16.14 6.59 -22.80
C PHE A 27 17.28 7.61 -22.80
N SER A 28 17.85 7.96 -21.65
CA SER A 28 19.01 8.84 -21.57
C SER A 28 20.24 8.21 -22.22
N LEU A 29 20.43 6.90 -22.05
CA LEU A 29 21.52 6.17 -22.70
C LEU A 29 21.33 6.11 -24.21
N ILE A 30 20.11 5.84 -24.69
CA ILE A 30 19.79 5.82 -26.13
C ILE A 30 20.02 7.22 -26.72
N PHE A 31 19.58 8.27 -26.04
CA PHE A 31 19.74 9.66 -26.50
C PHE A 31 21.22 10.04 -26.56
N MET A 32 22.03 9.63 -25.58
CA MET A 32 23.46 9.87 -25.59
C MET A 32 24.15 9.13 -26.74
N ALA A 33 23.77 7.87 -27.00
CA ALA A 33 24.31 7.09 -28.12
C ALA A 33 23.99 7.75 -29.49
N MET A 34 22.76 8.28 -29.64
CA MET A 34 22.41 9.07 -30.82
C MET A 34 23.27 10.33 -30.93
N GLY A 35 23.51 11.05 -29.83
CA GLY A 35 24.38 12.23 -29.81
C GLY A 35 25.79 11.93 -30.27
N VAL A 36 26.34 10.76 -29.90
CA VAL A 36 27.64 10.29 -30.39
C VAL A 36 27.58 9.99 -31.89
N ALA A 37 26.53 9.29 -32.35
CA ALA A 37 26.37 8.90 -33.75
C ALA A 37 26.29 10.11 -34.72
N VAL A 38 25.69 11.22 -34.25
CA VAL A 38 25.62 12.48 -35.04
C VAL A 38 26.81 13.41 -34.77
N GLY A 39 27.79 13.01 -33.99
CA GLY A 39 29.02 13.75 -33.75
C GLY A 39 28.92 14.95 -32.79
N HIS A 40 27.80 15.08 -32.05
CA HIS A 40 27.59 16.16 -31.08
C HIS A 40 28.09 15.85 -29.67
N VAL A 41 28.32 14.58 -29.38
CA VAL A 41 28.78 14.09 -28.07
C VAL A 41 30.02 13.20 -28.28
N GLY A 42 31.02 13.35 -27.41
CA GLY A 42 32.19 12.48 -27.44
C GLY A 42 31.92 11.11 -26.78
N GLU A 43 32.67 10.10 -27.21
CA GLU A 43 32.55 8.73 -26.65
C GLU A 43 32.83 8.68 -25.15
N GLU A 44 33.70 9.57 -24.65
CA GLU A 44 34.01 9.69 -23.22
C GLU A 44 32.79 10.05 -22.38
N ALA A 45 31.93 10.94 -22.90
CA ALA A 45 30.68 11.32 -22.24
C ALA A 45 29.65 10.15 -22.21
N LEU A 46 29.57 9.38 -23.29
CA LEU A 46 28.75 8.16 -23.34
C LEU A 46 29.26 7.13 -22.30
N GLY A 47 30.58 6.93 -22.22
CA GLY A 47 31.19 6.05 -21.23
C GLY A 47 30.88 6.46 -19.80
N LEU A 48 30.98 7.77 -19.48
CA LEU A 48 30.66 8.31 -18.16
C LEU A 48 29.17 8.10 -17.82
N VAL A 49 28.26 8.45 -18.72
CA VAL A 49 26.81 8.29 -18.49
C VAL A 49 26.43 6.82 -18.34
N THR A 50 27.07 5.92 -19.08
CA THR A 50 26.86 4.48 -18.96
C THR A 50 27.30 3.97 -17.59
N LEU A 51 28.47 4.40 -17.10
CA LEU A 51 28.97 4.04 -15.77
C LEU A 51 28.05 4.55 -14.67
N VAL A 52 27.62 5.81 -14.74
CA VAL A 52 26.68 6.40 -13.79
C VAL A 52 25.34 5.66 -13.86
N GLY A 53 24.85 5.31 -15.05
CA GLY A 53 23.63 4.52 -15.24
C GLY A 53 23.73 3.16 -14.54
N LEU A 54 24.82 2.43 -14.75
CA LEU A 54 25.02 1.12 -14.12
C LEU A 54 25.05 1.22 -12.59
N LEU A 55 25.79 2.20 -12.06
CA LEU A 55 25.88 2.42 -10.62
C LEU A 55 24.54 2.83 -10.01
N THR A 56 23.79 3.72 -10.65
CA THR A 56 22.48 4.18 -10.16
C THR A 56 21.43 3.09 -10.23
N ILE A 57 21.42 2.25 -11.27
CA ILE A 57 20.52 1.10 -11.38
C ILE A 57 20.83 0.08 -10.27
N ALA A 58 22.11 -0.26 -10.07
CA ALA A 58 22.52 -1.16 -8.99
C ALA A 58 22.11 -0.61 -7.62
N ALA A 59 22.40 0.67 -7.33
CA ALA A 59 22.03 1.32 -6.08
C ALA A 59 20.50 1.35 -5.89
N SER A 60 19.74 1.67 -6.94
CA SER A 60 18.28 1.68 -6.90
C SER A 60 17.71 0.30 -6.58
N THR A 61 18.25 -0.76 -7.18
CA THR A 61 17.83 -2.14 -6.90
C THR A 61 17.99 -2.48 -5.42
N TYR A 62 19.14 -2.13 -4.83
CA TYR A 62 19.36 -2.33 -3.39
C TYR A 62 18.43 -1.46 -2.53
N MET A 63 18.24 -0.20 -2.90
CA MET A 63 17.34 0.70 -2.18
C MET A 63 15.89 0.21 -2.21
N ILE A 64 15.41 -0.31 -3.34
CA ILE A 64 14.07 -0.88 -3.46
C ILE A 64 13.95 -2.16 -2.62
N THR A 65 14.94 -3.05 -2.68
CA THR A 65 14.95 -4.31 -1.92
C THR A 65 14.92 -4.06 -0.41
N TYR A 66 15.65 -3.06 0.07
CA TYR A 66 15.71 -2.70 1.49
C TYR A 66 14.84 -1.50 1.85
N SER A 67 13.89 -1.14 1.01
CA SER A 67 13.08 0.09 1.14
C SER A 67 12.40 0.24 2.50
N HIS A 68 11.86 -0.85 3.07
CA HIS A 68 11.24 -0.84 4.39
C HIS A 68 12.22 -0.46 5.51
N ARG A 69 13.46 -1.01 5.47
CA ARG A 69 14.49 -0.69 6.47
C ARG A 69 14.98 0.74 6.33
N ILE A 70 15.17 1.18 5.08
CA ILE A 70 15.60 2.55 4.77
C ILE A 70 14.51 3.54 5.18
N TYR A 71 13.25 3.22 4.91
CA TYR A 71 12.11 4.04 5.33
C TYR A 71 12.09 4.24 6.84
N ALA A 72 12.19 3.16 7.63
CA ALA A 72 12.22 3.24 9.09
C ALA A 72 13.35 4.13 9.63
N LEU A 73 14.49 4.18 8.94
CA LEU A 73 15.62 5.03 9.33
C LEU A 73 15.39 6.52 9.02
N VAL A 74 14.75 6.82 7.88
CA VAL A 74 14.56 8.20 7.41
C VAL A 74 13.19 8.78 7.78
N GLU A 75 12.28 7.97 8.27
CA GLU A 75 10.92 8.34 8.63
C GLU A 75 10.82 9.60 9.50
N PRO A 76 11.65 9.78 10.57
CA PRO A 76 11.57 10.97 11.42
C PRO A 76 11.80 12.29 10.66
N VAL A 77 12.60 12.24 9.58
CA VAL A 77 12.92 13.41 8.75
C VAL A 77 11.85 13.65 7.67
N LEU A 78 11.14 12.61 7.26
CA LEU A 78 10.14 12.69 6.19
C LEU A 78 8.85 13.40 6.58
N GLY A 79 8.59 13.57 7.87
CA GLY A 79 7.42 14.29 8.39
C GLY A 79 7.28 15.72 7.87
N VAL A 80 8.41 16.38 7.51
CA VAL A 80 8.42 17.75 6.93
C VAL A 80 7.73 17.79 5.56
N PHE A 81 7.68 16.67 4.82
CA PHE A 81 7.09 16.57 3.49
C PHE A 81 5.63 16.11 3.51
N GLU A 82 5.10 15.78 4.69
CA GLU A 82 3.72 15.38 4.86
C GLU A 82 2.85 16.62 5.07
N ARG A 83 2.04 16.94 4.08
CA ARG A 83 1.03 17.97 4.23
C ARG A 83 -0.12 17.36 5.02
N ALA A 84 -0.43 17.90 6.18
CA ALA A 84 -1.70 17.62 6.86
C ALA A 84 -2.83 18.03 5.90
N THR A 85 -3.39 17.06 5.17
CA THR A 85 -4.55 17.29 4.30
C THR A 85 -5.73 17.51 5.23
N ALA A 86 -6.09 18.78 5.42
CA ALA A 86 -7.03 19.26 6.43
C ALA A 86 -8.49 18.79 6.21
N GLY A 87 -8.77 18.03 5.16
CA GLY A 87 -10.10 17.54 4.84
C GLY A 87 -10.33 16.05 5.16
N THR A 88 -9.41 15.18 4.78
CA THR A 88 -9.55 13.72 4.98
C THR A 88 -9.16 13.29 6.39
N GLY A 89 -8.14 13.89 6.99
CA GLY A 89 -7.63 13.47 8.29
C GLY A 89 -8.60 13.67 9.48
N ARG A 90 -9.54 14.59 9.40
CA ARG A 90 -10.54 14.81 10.46
C ARG A 90 -11.72 13.85 10.37
N GLU A 91 -12.18 13.54 9.15
CA GLU A 91 -13.21 12.54 8.91
C GLU A 91 -12.66 11.14 9.21
N ASP A 92 -11.46 10.84 8.72
CA ASP A 92 -10.77 9.56 8.98
C ASP A 92 -10.51 9.33 10.48
N ALA A 93 -10.10 10.37 11.24
CA ALA A 93 -9.91 10.28 12.67
C ALA A 93 -11.25 10.09 13.44
N HIS A 94 -12.35 10.65 12.93
CA HIS A 94 -13.66 10.49 13.52
C HIS A 94 -14.28 9.12 13.25
N GLU A 95 -14.09 8.59 12.05
CA GLU A 95 -14.50 7.24 11.67
C GLU A 95 -13.67 6.17 12.40
N SER A 96 -12.35 6.36 12.52
CA SER A 96 -11.48 5.46 13.29
C SER A 96 -11.80 5.42 14.79
N ALA A 97 -12.39 6.48 15.34
CA ALA A 97 -12.73 6.54 16.76
C ALA A 97 -14.06 5.84 17.11
N ARG A 98 -14.89 5.50 16.10
CA ARG A 98 -16.17 4.81 16.34
C ARG A 98 -15.95 3.32 16.52
N PRO A 99 -16.69 2.67 17.43
CA PRO A 99 -16.68 1.21 17.51
C PRO A 99 -17.40 0.60 16.31
N HIS A 100 -16.75 -0.34 15.63
CA HIS A 100 -17.29 -1.12 14.55
C HIS A 100 -17.23 -2.60 14.90
N ASP A 101 -18.25 -3.35 14.46
CA ASP A 101 -18.33 -4.79 14.70
C ASP A 101 -17.46 -5.57 13.74
N VAL A 102 -17.30 -5.05 12.50
CA VAL A 102 -16.56 -5.69 11.41
C VAL A 102 -15.71 -4.65 10.66
N ILE A 103 -14.45 -5.01 10.35
CA ILE A 103 -13.60 -4.23 9.45
C ILE A 103 -13.40 -5.02 8.16
N VAL A 104 -13.75 -4.43 7.02
CA VAL A 104 -13.60 -5.03 5.68
C VAL A 104 -12.44 -4.37 4.95
N PHE A 105 -11.42 -5.15 4.64
CA PHE A 105 -10.26 -4.73 3.86
C PHE A 105 -10.46 -5.06 2.39
N GLY A 106 -10.44 -4.04 1.53
CA GLY A 106 -10.77 -4.11 0.12
C GLY A 106 -12.24 -3.78 -0.14
N LEU A 107 -12.48 -2.60 -0.71
CA LEU A 107 -13.82 -2.07 -1.06
C LEU A 107 -14.12 -2.16 -2.56
N GLY A 108 -13.50 -3.11 -3.24
CA GLY A 108 -13.88 -3.47 -4.59
C GLY A 108 -15.30 -4.08 -4.63
N ARG A 109 -15.75 -4.47 -5.82
CA ARG A 109 -17.11 -5.04 -6.01
C ARG A 109 -17.47 -6.16 -5.03
N TYR A 110 -16.51 -7.02 -4.73
CA TYR A 110 -16.70 -8.14 -3.81
C TYR A 110 -16.79 -7.66 -2.35
N GLY A 111 -15.85 -6.81 -1.92
CA GLY A 111 -15.84 -6.30 -0.55
C GLY A 111 -17.02 -5.40 -0.22
N LEU A 112 -17.47 -4.56 -1.15
CA LEU A 112 -18.72 -3.78 -0.98
C LEU A 112 -19.93 -4.68 -0.89
N GLY A 113 -19.99 -5.78 -1.65
CA GLY A 113 -21.07 -6.76 -1.53
C GLY A 113 -21.13 -7.41 -0.15
N ILE A 114 -19.96 -7.78 0.40
CA ILE A 114 -19.86 -8.31 1.78
C ILE A 114 -20.26 -7.24 2.80
N ALA A 115 -19.72 -6.03 2.68
CA ALA A 115 -20.04 -4.92 3.57
C ALA A 115 -21.56 -4.62 3.59
N GLY A 116 -22.21 -4.67 2.42
CA GLY A 116 -23.65 -4.53 2.30
C GLY A 116 -24.43 -5.60 3.05
N ALA A 117 -24.11 -6.86 2.81
CA ALA A 117 -24.77 -7.99 3.48
C ALA A 117 -24.61 -7.93 5.02
N LEU A 118 -23.41 -7.53 5.49
CA LEU A 118 -23.16 -7.37 6.93
C LEU A 118 -23.95 -6.19 7.52
N ARG A 119 -24.01 -5.06 6.82
CA ARG A 119 -24.81 -3.89 7.22
C ARG A 119 -26.31 -4.23 7.26
N ASP A 120 -26.80 -4.94 6.26
CA ASP A 120 -28.21 -5.38 6.20
C ASP A 120 -28.56 -6.36 7.34
N SER A 121 -27.55 -7.04 7.89
CA SER A 121 -27.67 -7.86 9.10
C SER A 121 -27.59 -7.06 10.40
N GLY A 122 -27.47 -5.72 10.32
CA GLY A 122 -27.45 -4.82 11.47
C GLY A 122 -26.07 -4.60 12.10
N LEU A 123 -24.99 -5.06 11.46
CA LEU A 123 -23.63 -4.87 11.93
C LEU A 123 -23.07 -3.52 11.49
N LYS A 124 -22.26 -2.90 12.35
CA LYS A 124 -21.50 -1.69 12.04
C LYS A 124 -20.23 -2.09 11.31
N VAL A 125 -20.12 -1.69 10.05
CA VAL A 125 -19.01 -2.07 9.16
C VAL A 125 -18.15 -0.86 8.87
N LEU A 126 -16.82 -1.02 9.05
CA LEU A 126 -15.83 -0.10 8.58
C LEU A 126 -15.13 -0.69 7.36
N GLY A 127 -15.15 0.01 6.25
CA GLY A 127 -14.40 -0.37 5.06
C GLY A 127 -13.01 0.27 5.02
N VAL A 128 -12.03 -0.44 4.52
CA VAL A 128 -10.66 0.06 4.32
C VAL A 128 -10.21 -0.28 2.91
N ASP A 129 -9.73 0.71 2.16
CA ASP A 129 -9.16 0.50 0.84
C ASP A 129 -8.01 1.48 0.57
N PHE A 130 -7.03 1.05 -0.23
CA PHE A 130 -5.93 1.89 -0.69
C PHE A 130 -6.29 2.74 -1.92
N SER A 131 -7.45 2.50 -2.55
CA SER A 131 -7.98 3.29 -3.66
C SER A 131 -8.84 4.44 -3.14
N PRO A 132 -8.43 5.70 -3.35
CA PRO A 132 -9.27 6.84 -2.98
C PRO A 132 -10.63 6.85 -3.70
N GLU A 133 -10.70 6.24 -4.88
CA GLU A 133 -11.93 6.14 -5.66
C GLU A 133 -12.90 5.15 -5.01
N ALA A 134 -12.42 3.97 -4.60
CA ALA A 134 -13.21 2.97 -3.90
C ALA A 134 -13.76 3.51 -2.58
N VAL A 135 -12.93 4.23 -1.81
CA VAL A 135 -13.35 4.88 -0.56
C VAL A 135 -14.42 5.95 -0.81
N ARG A 136 -14.22 6.83 -1.82
CA ARG A 136 -15.24 7.83 -2.15
C ARG A 136 -16.57 7.20 -2.58
N HIS A 137 -16.51 6.13 -3.37
CA HIS A 137 -17.70 5.40 -3.79
C HIS A 137 -18.42 4.77 -2.60
N ALA A 138 -17.70 4.09 -1.72
CA ALA A 138 -18.29 3.50 -0.51
C ALA A 138 -18.96 4.57 0.38
N ARG A 139 -18.29 5.71 0.60
CA ARG A 139 -18.86 6.82 1.36
C ARG A 139 -20.12 7.41 0.72
N ALA A 140 -20.15 7.52 -0.61
CA ALA A 140 -21.32 7.98 -1.35
C ALA A 140 -22.53 7.03 -1.19
N GLU A 141 -22.28 5.74 -0.96
CA GLU A 141 -23.30 4.73 -0.63
C GLU A 141 -23.62 4.63 0.87
N GLY A 142 -23.05 5.53 1.68
CA GLY A 142 -23.32 5.63 3.12
C GLY A 142 -22.59 4.62 3.99
N TYR A 143 -21.44 4.10 3.53
CA TYR A 143 -20.56 3.28 4.36
C TYR A 143 -19.53 4.15 5.09
N ASP A 144 -19.21 3.78 6.34
CA ASP A 144 -18.02 4.26 6.99
C ASP A 144 -16.81 3.65 6.27
N ALA A 145 -15.94 4.48 5.70
CA ALA A 145 -14.81 3.99 4.91
C ALA A 145 -13.55 4.84 5.11
N LEU A 146 -12.41 4.18 5.25
CA LEU A 146 -11.10 4.79 5.45
C LEU A 146 -10.18 4.52 4.26
N PHE A 147 -9.44 5.55 3.87
CA PHE A 147 -8.34 5.42 2.95
C PHE A 147 -7.08 4.96 3.69
N GLY A 148 -6.50 3.83 3.30
CA GLY A 148 -5.24 3.37 3.88
C GLY A 148 -4.73 2.09 3.24
N ASP A 149 -3.44 1.87 3.45
CA ASP A 149 -2.75 0.66 3.00
C ASP A 149 -2.78 -0.36 4.13
N ALA A 150 -3.52 -1.44 3.93
CA ALA A 150 -3.62 -2.55 4.88
C ALA A 150 -2.29 -3.31 5.07
N SER A 151 -1.29 -3.08 4.23
CA SER A 151 0.06 -3.62 4.42
C SER A 151 0.94 -2.75 5.33
N ASP A 152 0.44 -1.58 5.76
CA ASP A 152 1.15 -0.66 6.64
C ASP A 152 0.79 -0.91 8.12
N PRO A 153 1.74 -1.45 8.93
CA PRO A 153 1.48 -1.74 10.34
C PRO A 153 1.12 -0.49 11.16
N GLU A 154 1.68 0.67 10.82
CA GLU A 154 1.37 1.93 11.48
C GLU A 154 -0.10 2.33 11.23
N PHE A 155 -0.56 2.19 9.99
CA PHE A 155 -1.97 2.42 9.67
C PHE A 155 -2.89 1.47 10.43
N LEU A 156 -2.57 0.17 10.43
CA LEU A 156 -3.37 -0.85 11.13
C LEU A 156 -3.46 -0.59 12.63
N ALA A 157 -2.40 -0.10 13.25
CA ALA A 157 -2.38 0.22 14.69
C ALA A 157 -3.36 1.37 15.05
N HIS A 158 -3.75 2.21 14.09
CA HIS A 158 -4.70 3.30 14.28
C HIS A 158 -6.16 2.89 14.01
N LEU A 159 -6.40 1.69 13.48
CA LEU A 159 -7.75 1.19 13.27
C LEU A 159 -8.39 0.77 14.60
N PRO A 160 -9.73 0.80 14.69
CA PRO A 160 -10.47 0.40 15.89
C PRO A 160 -10.52 -1.13 16.04
N LEU A 161 -9.39 -1.81 15.87
CA LEU A 161 -9.28 -3.27 15.90
C LEU A 161 -9.77 -3.88 17.22
N ARG A 162 -9.58 -3.18 18.33
CA ARG A 162 -10.00 -3.68 19.65
C ARG A 162 -11.51 -3.78 19.82
N SER A 163 -12.28 -3.03 19.05
CA SER A 163 -13.75 -3.05 19.11
C SER A 163 -14.35 -4.02 18.08
N ALA A 164 -13.59 -4.39 17.06
CA ALA A 164 -14.06 -5.26 16.00
C ALA A 164 -13.99 -6.73 16.40
N GLY A 165 -15.11 -7.44 16.25
CA GLY A 165 -15.17 -8.89 16.43
C GLY A 165 -14.68 -9.66 15.20
N TRP A 166 -14.66 -9.00 14.03
CA TRP A 166 -14.26 -9.60 12.76
C TRP A 166 -13.43 -8.67 11.90
N ALA A 167 -12.45 -9.24 11.22
CA ALA A 167 -11.74 -8.65 10.12
C ALA A 167 -11.98 -9.49 8.86
N VAL A 168 -12.44 -8.87 7.77
CA VAL A 168 -12.74 -9.55 6.51
C VAL A 168 -11.75 -9.05 5.44
N LEU A 169 -10.94 -9.94 4.91
CA LEU A 169 -9.97 -9.65 3.87
C LEU A 169 -10.57 -9.98 2.50
N ALA A 170 -11.17 -8.98 1.87
CA ALA A 170 -11.74 -9.07 0.52
C ALA A 170 -10.76 -8.60 -0.58
N VAL A 171 -9.47 -8.65 -0.28
CA VAL A 171 -8.40 -8.28 -1.23
C VAL A 171 -8.25 -9.40 -2.25
N PRO A 172 -8.26 -9.09 -3.57
CA PRO A 172 -8.12 -10.09 -4.60
C PRO A 172 -6.74 -10.79 -4.55
N GLU A 173 -6.73 -12.06 -4.97
CA GLU A 173 -5.50 -12.80 -5.18
C GLU A 173 -4.76 -12.17 -6.39
N HIS A 174 -3.66 -11.51 -6.13
CA HIS A 174 -2.76 -11.07 -7.19
C HIS A 174 -1.67 -12.12 -7.35
N ASP A 175 -1.63 -12.78 -8.51
CA ASP A 175 -0.46 -13.55 -8.96
C ASP A 175 0.68 -12.55 -9.27
N VAL A 176 1.25 -11.96 -8.24
CA VAL A 176 2.42 -11.09 -8.37
C VAL A 176 3.62 -12.00 -8.30
N GLY A 177 4.18 -12.36 -9.44
CA GLY A 177 5.41 -13.11 -9.67
C GLY A 177 6.24 -13.55 -8.45
N LEU A 178 7.31 -14.29 -8.67
CA LEU A 178 8.15 -14.97 -7.65
C LEU A 178 8.71 -14.13 -6.49
N THR A 179 8.42 -12.84 -6.38
CA THR A 179 9.09 -11.92 -5.45
C THR A 179 8.17 -11.14 -4.49
N HIS A 180 6.85 -11.27 -4.55
CA HIS A 180 5.95 -10.54 -3.66
C HIS A 180 5.13 -11.51 -2.80
N ASP A 181 5.22 -11.35 -1.48
CA ASP A 181 4.35 -12.03 -0.52
C ASP A 181 2.88 -11.68 -0.81
N ASP A 182 2.00 -12.65 -0.75
CA ASP A 182 0.55 -12.46 -0.85
C ASP A 182 0.10 -11.42 0.21
N PRO A 183 -0.51 -10.28 -0.20
CA PRO A 183 -0.90 -9.22 0.72
C PRO A 183 -1.84 -9.71 1.84
N ARG A 184 -2.63 -10.77 1.59
CA ARG A 184 -3.49 -11.39 2.60
C ARG A 184 -2.66 -12.05 3.71
N ARG A 185 -1.55 -12.70 3.38
CA ARG A 185 -0.63 -13.29 4.37
C ARG A 185 0.08 -12.21 5.19
N ALA A 186 0.48 -11.12 4.54
CA ALA A 186 1.08 -9.99 5.23
C ALA A 186 0.11 -9.38 6.25
N LEU A 187 -1.15 -9.21 5.86
CA LEU A 187 -2.20 -8.69 6.73
C LEU A 187 -2.53 -9.65 7.88
N LEU A 188 -2.61 -10.97 7.63
CA LEU A 188 -2.79 -11.98 8.68
C LEU A 188 -1.66 -11.95 9.72
N ARG A 189 -0.41 -11.77 9.29
CA ARG A 189 0.74 -11.60 10.20
C ARG A 189 0.59 -10.31 11.02
N ALA A 190 0.27 -9.20 10.37
CA ALA A 190 0.09 -7.91 11.04
C ALA A 190 -1.06 -7.94 12.07
N MET A 191 -2.19 -8.60 11.78
CA MET A 191 -3.28 -8.79 12.74
C MET A 191 -2.82 -9.58 13.97
N ARG A 192 -1.99 -10.60 13.77
CA ARG A 192 -1.39 -11.37 14.87
C ARG A 192 -0.41 -10.54 15.70
N ASP A 193 0.45 -9.76 15.03
CA ASP A 193 1.46 -8.91 15.68
C ASP A 193 0.80 -7.77 16.50
N LEU A 194 -0.41 -7.37 16.12
CA LEU A 194 -1.24 -6.38 16.81
C LEU A 194 -2.17 -7.00 17.87
N ASP A 195 -2.03 -8.31 18.17
CA ASP A 195 -2.88 -9.04 19.10
C ASP A 195 -4.38 -8.86 18.84
N PHE A 196 -4.78 -8.91 17.56
CA PHE A 196 -6.20 -8.81 17.19
C PHE A 196 -6.98 -9.98 17.79
N GLY A 197 -7.87 -9.68 18.73
CA GLY A 197 -8.65 -10.70 19.48
C GLY A 197 -9.92 -11.18 18.75
N GLY A 198 -10.26 -10.61 17.60
CA GLY A 198 -11.39 -11.03 16.76
C GLY A 198 -11.03 -12.16 15.81
N ARG A 199 -12.00 -12.58 14.99
CA ARG A 199 -11.81 -13.59 13.94
C ARG A 199 -11.45 -12.96 12.61
N VAL A 200 -10.71 -13.69 11.79
CA VAL A 200 -10.29 -13.22 10.47
C VAL A 200 -10.87 -14.12 9.38
N ALA A 201 -11.71 -13.54 8.54
CA ALA A 201 -12.24 -14.19 7.34
C ALA A 201 -11.45 -13.71 6.11
N VAL A 202 -11.08 -14.63 5.22
CA VAL A 202 -10.30 -14.31 4.02
C VAL A 202 -10.98 -14.85 2.77
N ALA A 203 -11.18 -13.99 1.79
CA ALA A 203 -11.69 -14.41 0.50
C ALA A 203 -10.64 -15.25 -0.25
N ALA A 204 -11.00 -16.48 -0.60
CA ALA A 204 -10.18 -17.37 -1.40
C ALA A 204 -10.97 -17.93 -2.58
N HIS A 205 -10.39 -17.93 -3.77
CA HIS A 205 -11.03 -18.44 -4.98
C HIS A 205 -10.68 -19.91 -5.26
N ARG A 206 -9.66 -20.44 -4.62
CA ARG A 206 -9.16 -21.82 -4.80
C ARG A 206 -9.06 -22.52 -3.45
N ALA A 207 -9.46 -23.79 -3.37
CA ALA A 207 -9.38 -24.58 -2.15
C ALA A 207 -7.97 -24.64 -1.57
N ARG A 208 -6.94 -24.81 -2.40
CA ARG A 208 -5.53 -24.83 -1.95
C ARG A 208 -5.12 -23.51 -1.30
N THR A 209 -5.56 -22.39 -1.86
CA THR A 209 -5.29 -21.06 -1.29
C THR A 209 -6.01 -20.89 0.04
N ALA A 210 -7.24 -21.40 0.19
CA ALA A 210 -7.98 -21.39 1.45
C ALA A 210 -7.24 -22.18 2.54
N ASP A 211 -6.75 -23.39 2.24
CA ASP A 211 -5.98 -24.21 3.17
C ASP A 211 -4.66 -23.50 3.60
N ASP A 212 -4.01 -22.82 2.67
CA ASP A 212 -2.79 -22.06 2.95
C ASP A 212 -3.05 -20.85 3.84
N LEU A 213 -4.15 -20.13 3.61
CA LEU A 213 -4.57 -18.98 4.42
C LEU A 213 -5.05 -19.41 5.81
N ALA A 214 -5.76 -20.54 5.93
CA ALA A 214 -6.13 -21.12 7.21
C ALA A 214 -4.90 -21.47 8.04
N ARG A 215 -3.87 -22.10 7.43
CA ARG A 215 -2.59 -22.35 8.11
C ARG A 215 -1.84 -21.06 8.47
N ALA A 216 -2.06 -19.98 7.75
CA ALA A 216 -1.49 -18.67 8.04
C ALA A 216 -2.24 -17.91 9.15
N GLY A 217 -3.40 -18.42 9.61
CA GLY A 217 -4.17 -17.86 10.73
C GLY A 217 -5.52 -17.24 10.33
N ALA A 218 -6.06 -17.56 9.16
CA ALA A 218 -7.46 -17.25 8.85
C ALA A 218 -8.38 -18.25 9.56
N ASP A 219 -9.52 -17.75 10.06
CA ASP A 219 -10.54 -18.58 10.72
C ASP A 219 -11.54 -19.18 9.72
N ILE A 220 -11.80 -18.48 8.64
CA ILE A 220 -12.73 -18.86 7.55
C ILE A 220 -12.13 -18.37 6.22
#